data_f41081bfb5e9891b1f0e3b1d4e75509b
#
_entry.id   f41081bfb5e9891b1f0e3b1d4e75509b
#
_cell.length_a   1.000
_cell.length_b   1.000
_cell.length_c   1.000
_cell.angle_alpha   90.00
_cell.angle_beta   90.00
_cell.angle_gamma   90.00
#
_symmetry.space_group_name_H-M   'P 1'
#
loop_
_entity.id
_entity.type
_entity.pdbx_description
1 polymer ?
#
loop_
_entity_poly.entity_id
_entity_poly.type
_entity_poly.pdbx_seq_one_letter_code
_entity_poly.pdbx_strand_id
1 'polypeptide(L)'
;MSKIKQLVSGIPDGKKIKALGSLYFKGLTNYYDAFGDDEIDLDELVVKNFKSLIQRDTIINDIILFASDKIKSITNYPVEPSLSDKNKIKTHLIDYFEITFEEDLTEPRTIEEESNCQIKLHDFQDRIRRKVINLIFNDEKRFLIHMPTGSGKTRTAGEILIDFIRLSSSRALLNDKLKILWIAQSSELCFQAYETVKWLFEQKGTQDIKIGHFYDSQTLPEGIENEPAIIFCGIQQLLLHYKEPIWQQIKNDNYLVIVDEAHRSVAKQWVQALDNFVSNSSVYLLGLTATPGIGLSDDDRSYSLSTYYHSNKISITDEKYTEIPNPITHLVEREFLAKIKRIDIDSEIVSPDNATELDGEFKFTKKTLKYLSTQASRNSSILNIIKNNHEDNKILVFTCGLEHNRILKTLLTEAGIVSETVDQGTKNRNSIINRFKDGNLNILLNFGVLTTGFDAPKTNICIIARPISSIVMYSQMVGRILRGPKNTGNYENTLYTIKDNLGHGGYDDLFNSFNDFYK
;
A
#
# COMPACT_ATOMS: atom_id res chain seq x y z
N MET A 1 -12.75 38.77 -0.81
CA MET A 1 -12.55 38.10 0.50
C MET A 1 -13.22 38.86 1.67
N SER A 2 -13.04 40.17 1.83
CA SER A 2 -13.61 40.90 2.96
C SER A 2 -15.14 40.81 3.09
N LYS A 3 -15.88 40.87 1.97
CA LYS A 3 -17.37 40.84 1.97
C LYS A 3 -17.93 39.45 2.33
N ILE A 4 -17.28 38.36 1.88
CA ILE A 4 -17.66 37.00 2.29
C ILE A 4 -17.39 36.82 3.79
N LYS A 5 -16.26 37.31 4.31
CA LYS A 5 -15.95 37.26 5.74
C LYS A 5 -17.01 38.02 6.57
N GLN A 6 -17.43 39.20 6.12
CA GLN A 6 -18.52 39.94 6.74
C GLN A 6 -19.86 39.18 6.73
N LEU A 7 -20.15 38.47 5.63
CA LEU A 7 -21.37 37.67 5.51
C LEU A 7 -21.39 36.53 6.52
N VAL A 8 -20.29 35.77 6.64
CA VAL A 8 -20.23 34.56 7.48
C VAL A 8 -19.95 34.83 8.96
N SER A 9 -19.44 36.03 9.32
CA SER A 9 -19.14 36.39 10.71
C SER A 9 -20.38 36.44 11.64
N GLY A 10 -21.61 36.46 11.10
CA GLY A 10 -22.84 36.34 11.89
C GLY A 10 -23.25 34.92 12.23
N ILE A 11 -22.64 33.91 11.59
CA ILE A 11 -22.98 32.51 11.80
C ILE A 11 -22.30 32.01 13.08
N PRO A 12 -23.04 31.36 14.02
CA PRO A 12 -22.45 30.78 15.22
C PRO A 12 -21.36 29.75 14.90
N ASP A 13 -20.29 29.69 15.69
CA ASP A 13 -19.13 28.84 15.45
C ASP A 13 -19.48 27.35 15.35
N GLY A 14 -20.38 26.87 16.19
CA GLY A 14 -20.85 25.48 16.09
C GLY A 14 -21.52 25.14 14.74
N LYS A 15 -22.10 26.12 14.05
CA LYS A 15 -22.69 25.96 12.71
C LYS A 15 -21.59 25.97 11.63
N LYS A 16 -20.63 26.87 11.77
CA LYS A 16 -19.45 26.93 10.90
C LYS A 16 -18.67 25.61 10.94
N ILE A 17 -18.41 25.09 12.16
CA ILE A 17 -17.76 23.79 12.38
C ILE A 17 -18.53 22.66 11.71
N LYS A 18 -19.85 22.63 11.86
CA LYS A 18 -20.70 21.61 11.22
C LYS A 18 -20.66 21.71 9.70
N ALA A 19 -20.66 22.91 9.14
CA ALA A 19 -20.56 23.14 7.71
C ALA A 19 -19.19 22.70 7.14
N LEU A 20 -18.11 23.02 7.82
CA LEU A 20 -16.75 22.59 7.46
C LEU A 20 -16.55 21.07 7.59
N GLY A 21 -17.29 20.43 8.48
CA GLY A 21 -17.17 19.01 8.84
C GLY A 21 -16.47 18.82 10.17
N SER A 22 -17.15 18.16 11.10
CA SER A 22 -16.67 17.98 12.49
C SER A 22 -15.34 17.24 12.59
N LEU A 23 -15.05 16.32 11.68
CA LEU A 23 -13.77 15.58 11.63
C LEU A 23 -12.61 16.45 11.14
N TYR A 24 -12.86 17.31 10.14
CA TYR A 24 -11.90 18.28 9.64
C TYR A 24 -11.53 19.29 10.72
N PHE A 25 -12.54 19.83 11.41
CA PHE A 25 -12.33 20.81 12.47
C PHE A 25 -11.62 20.23 13.68
N LYS A 26 -11.96 19.00 14.11
CA LYS A 26 -11.29 18.32 15.21
C LYS A 26 -9.82 18.04 14.90
N GLY A 27 -9.49 17.73 13.64
CA GLY A 27 -8.11 17.60 13.18
C GLY A 27 -7.33 18.92 13.28
N LEU A 28 -7.98 20.04 12.91
CA LEU A 28 -7.39 21.38 13.01
C LEU A 28 -7.22 21.82 14.48
N THR A 29 -8.20 21.59 15.35
CA THR A 29 -8.14 21.95 16.76
C THR A 29 -6.99 21.23 17.45
N ASN A 30 -6.84 19.91 17.24
CA ASN A 30 -5.73 19.15 17.76
C ASN A 30 -4.36 19.66 17.26
N TYR A 31 -4.32 20.22 16.06
CA TYR A 31 -3.11 20.83 15.50
C TYR A 31 -2.76 22.14 16.19
N TYR A 32 -3.74 23.06 16.33
CA TYR A 32 -3.49 24.36 16.97
C TYR A 32 -3.22 24.22 18.47
N ASP A 33 -3.89 23.28 19.17
CA ASP A 33 -3.61 22.95 20.57
C ASP A 33 -2.18 22.40 20.78
N ALA A 34 -1.62 21.70 19.76
CA ALA A 34 -0.26 21.15 19.82
C ALA A 34 0.84 22.18 19.53
N PHE A 35 0.53 23.25 18.78
CA PHE A 35 1.52 24.25 18.33
C PHE A 35 1.33 25.64 18.96
N GLY A 36 0.37 25.78 19.86
CA GLY A 36 0.10 26.88 20.78
C GLY A 36 0.57 28.26 20.36
N ASP A 37 -0.18 29.03 19.58
CA ASP A 37 -0.11 30.48 19.61
C ASP A 37 -1.19 31.21 18.78
N ASP A 38 -1.93 30.55 17.86
CA ASP A 38 -2.96 31.22 17.07
C ASP A 38 -4.35 30.58 17.26
N GLU A 39 -5.33 31.34 17.72
CA GLU A 39 -6.74 30.93 17.67
C GLU A 39 -7.18 30.69 16.22
N ILE A 40 -7.90 29.59 16.00
CA ILE A 40 -8.45 29.26 14.68
C ILE A 40 -9.47 30.33 14.27
N ASP A 41 -9.15 31.13 13.24
CA ASP A 41 -10.13 32.04 12.63
C ASP A 41 -11.12 31.22 11.76
N LEU A 42 -12.24 30.85 12.37
CA LEU A 42 -13.33 30.11 11.71
C LEU A 42 -13.93 30.84 10.53
N ASP A 43 -13.99 32.17 10.58
CA ASP A 43 -14.49 32.98 9.49
C ASP A 43 -13.57 32.87 8.27
N GLU A 44 -12.29 32.92 8.49
CA GLU A 44 -11.32 32.75 7.41
C GLU A 44 -11.37 31.35 6.78
N LEU A 45 -11.53 30.32 7.60
CA LEU A 45 -11.71 28.95 7.10
C LEU A 45 -12.98 28.79 6.25
N VAL A 46 -14.09 29.37 6.70
CA VAL A 46 -15.34 29.35 5.92
C VAL A 46 -15.16 30.14 4.62
N VAL A 47 -14.46 31.27 4.64
CA VAL A 47 -14.17 32.07 3.43
C VAL A 47 -13.36 31.28 2.42
N LYS A 48 -12.30 30.62 2.87
CA LYS A 48 -11.44 29.77 2.00
C LYS A 48 -12.21 28.62 1.34
N ASN A 49 -13.22 28.09 2.03
CA ASN A 49 -14.04 26.98 1.53
C ASN A 49 -15.41 27.42 0.98
N PHE A 50 -15.68 28.72 0.87
CA PHE A 50 -17.02 29.25 0.59
C PHE A 50 -17.59 28.71 -0.73
N LYS A 51 -16.80 28.62 -1.78
CA LYS A 51 -17.20 28.07 -3.09
C LYS A 51 -17.79 26.65 -2.98
N SER A 52 -17.17 25.78 -2.21
CA SER A 52 -17.67 24.41 -2.00
C SER A 52 -18.83 24.33 -1.00
N LEU A 53 -18.83 25.22 -0.01
CA LEU A 53 -19.86 25.25 1.03
C LEU A 53 -21.17 25.80 0.54
N ILE A 54 -21.15 26.83 -0.32
CA ILE A 54 -22.38 27.48 -0.82
C ILE A 54 -23.26 26.55 -1.67
N GLN A 55 -22.70 25.46 -2.17
CA GLN A 55 -23.49 24.43 -2.85
C GLN A 55 -24.42 23.67 -1.89
N ARG A 56 -24.09 23.62 -0.60
CA ARG A 56 -24.85 22.89 0.41
C ARG A 56 -26.00 23.73 0.99
N ASP A 57 -27.18 23.18 0.97
CA ASP A 57 -28.36 23.85 1.52
C ASP A 57 -28.23 24.24 3.00
N THR A 58 -27.42 23.48 3.76
CA THR A 58 -27.19 23.76 5.18
C THR A 58 -26.53 25.10 5.42
N ILE A 59 -25.47 25.44 4.66
CA ILE A 59 -24.80 26.76 4.83
C ILE A 59 -25.67 27.89 4.36
N ILE A 60 -26.49 27.72 3.31
CA ILE A 60 -27.44 28.73 2.84
C ILE A 60 -28.49 28.99 3.91
N ASN A 61 -29.04 27.96 4.52
CA ASN A 61 -29.99 28.10 5.62
C ASN A 61 -29.36 28.86 6.81
N ASP A 62 -28.11 28.53 7.17
CA ASP A 62 -27.41 29.20 8.27
C ASP A 62 -27.09 30.67 7.93
N ILE A 63 -26.73 30.99 6.68
CA ILE A 63 -26.55 32.38 6.22
C ILE A 63 -27.86 33.15 6.30
N ILE A 64 -28.99 32.59 5.86
CA ILE A 64 -30.29 33.23 5.93
C ILE A 64 -30.72 33.48 7.38
N LEU A 65 -30.54 32.50 8.26
CA LEU A 65 -30.96 32.57 9.66
C LEU A 65 -30.15 33.54 10.51
N PHE A 66 -28.83 33.61 10.27
CA PHE A 66 -27.91 34.33 11.15
C PHE A 66 -27.26 35.56 10.52
N ALA A 67 -27.45 35.79 9.22
CA ALA A 67 -26.82 36.87 8.48
C ALA A 67 -27.76 37.54 7.45
N SER A 68 -29.07 37.48 7.64
CA SER A 68 -30.07 38.08 6.71
C SER A 68 -29.82 39.56 6.44
N ASP A 69 -29.59 40.35 7.48
CA ASP A 69 -29.32 41.80 7.37
C ASP A 69 -28.02 42.06 6.54
N LYS A 70 -27.06 41.17 6.67
CA LYS A 70 -25.79 41.25 5.93
C LYS A 70 -25.96 40.86 4.47
N ILE A 71 -26.84 39.90 4.15
CA ILE A 71 -27.18 39.58 2.75
C ILE A 71 -27.69 40.86 2.08
N LYS A 72 -28.65 41.52 2.70
CA LYS A 72 -29.27 42.74 2.17
C LYS A 72 -28.25 43.88 2.01
N SER A 73 -27.48 44.15 3.06
CA SER A 73 -26.55 45.31 3.08
C SER A 73 -25.32 45.10 2.17
N ILE A 74 -24.82 43.89 2.04
CA ILE A 74 -23.61 43.60 1.26
C ILE A 74 -23.92 43.38 -0.23
N THR A 75 -25.06 42.70 -0.52
CA THR A 75 -25.38 42.27 -1.88
C THR A 75 -26.54 43.02 -2.51
N ASN A 76 -27.16 44.00 -1.81
CA ASN A 76 -28.35 44.73 -2.24
C ASN A 76 -29.52 43.79 -2.61
N TYR A 77 -29.72 42.70 -1.88
CA TYR A 77 -30.84 41.79 -2.11
C TYR A 77 -32.17 42.51 -1.90
N PRO A 78 -33.14 42.44 -2.85
CA PRO A 78 -34.25 43.39 -2.92
C PRO A 78 -35.34 43.17 -1.88
N VAL A 79 -35.42 41.99 -1.26
CA VAL A 79 -36.45 41.63 -0.28
C VAL A 79 -35.80 41.14 1.02
N GLU A 80 -36.60 40.97 2.08
CA GLU A 80 -36.11 40.35 3.31
C GLU A 80 -35.80 38.88 3.04
N PRO A 81 -34.53 38.41 3.28
CA PRO A 81 -34.15 37.04 3.07
C PRO A 81 -34.94 36.09 3.96
N SER A 82 -35.54 35.06 3.36
CA SER A 82 -36.29 34.03 4.08
C SER A 82 -35.95 32.64 3.59
N LEU A 83 -36.19 31.61 4.42
CA LEU A 83 -35.96 30.22 4.05
C LEU A 83 -36.80 29.73 2.86
N SER A 84 -37.96 30.36 2.62
CA SER A 84 -38.81 30.08 1.45
C SER A 84 -38.13 30.47 0.13
N ASP A 85 -37.21 31.43 0.17
CA ASP A 85 -36.50 31.96 -0.99
C ASP A 85 -35.06 31.47 -1.09
N LYS A 86 -34.69 30.43 -0.34
CA LYS A 86 -33.30 29.94 -0.23
C LYS A 86 -32.61 29.73 -1.58
N ASN A 87 -33.30 29.17 -2.57
CA ASN A 87 -32.76 28.94 -3.89
C ASN A 87 -32.46 30.23 -4.66
N LYS A 88 -33.36 31.23 -4.54
CA LYS A 88 -33.13 32.55 -5.13
C LYS A 88 -31.96 33.28 -4.46
N ILE A 89 -31.88 33.18 -3.13
CA ILE A 89 -30.79 33.76 -2.36
C ILE A 89 -29.46 33.07 -2.71
N LYS A 90 -29.45 31.74 -2.81
CA LYS A 90 -28.30 30.97 -3.23
C LYS A 90 -27.80 31.43 -4.61
N THR A 91 -28.68 31.49 -5.60
CA THR A 91 -28.33 31.95 -6.95
C THR A 91 -27.79 33.38 -6.89
N HIS A 92 -28.46 34.26 -6.20
CA HIS A 92 -28.03 35.66 -6.04
C HIS A 92 -26.63 35.79 -5.40
N LEU A 93 -26.30 34.98 -4.38
CA LEU A 93 -24.98 34.98 -3.76
C LEU A 93 -23.93 34.43 -4.69
N ILE A 94 -24.25 33.41 -5.46
CA ILE A 94 -23.34 32.81 -6.47
C ILE A 94 -23.01 33.87 -7.53
N ASP A 95 -24.02 34.54 -8.06
CA ASP A 95 -23.87 35.59 -9.09
C ASP A 95 -23.10 36.79 -8.53
N TYR A 96 -23.48 37.26 -7.32
CA TYR A 96 -22.85 38.44 -6.70
C TYR A 96 -21.36 38.24 -6.40
N PHE A 97 -20.96 37.04 -5.99
CA PHE A 97 -19.55 36.69 -5.71
C PHE A 97 -18.83 36.09 -6.92
N GLU A 98 -19.46 36.07 -8.10
CA GLU A 98 -18.92 35.56 -9.36
C GLU A 98 -18.36 34.13 -9.20
N ILE A 99 -19.09 33.26 -8.47
CA ILE A 99 -18.68 31.88 -8.22
C ILE A 99 -19.03 31.04 -9.44
N THR A 100 -18.00 30.67 -10.21
CA THR A 100 -18.17 29.76 -11.34
C THR A 100 -17.98 28.32 -10.89
N PHE A 101 -18.91 27.44 -11.28
CA PHE A 101 -18.78 26.00 -11.20
C PHE A 101 -18.52 25.47 -12.61
N GLU A 102 -17.64 24.51 -12.76
CA GLU A 102 -17.55 23.76 -14.01
C GLU A 102 -18.88 23.02 -14.19
N GLU A 103 -19.60 23.30 -15.27
CA GLU A 103 -20.82 22.57 -15.61
C GLU A 103 -20.42 21.18 -16.06
N ASP A 104 -20.68 20.17 -15.23
CA ASP A 104 -20.82 18.81 -15.70
C ASP A 104 -22.07 18.72 -16.58
N LEU A 105 -21.86 18.73 -17.89
CA LEU A 105 -22.90 18.47 -18.90
C LEU A 105 -23.30 17.00 -18.86
N THR A 106 -23.87 16.55 -17.76
CA THR A 106 -24.57 15.27 -17.67
C THR A 106 -26.05 15.53 -17.46
N GLU A 107 -26.87 15.03 -18.40
CA GLU A 107 -28.33 15.00 -18.25
C GLU A 107 -28.71 14.37 -16.89
N PRO A 108 -29.79 14.86 -16.23
CA PRO A 108 -30.22 14.31 -14.95
C PRO A 108 -30.71 12.88 -15.15
N ARG A 109 -29.82 11.93 -14.87
CA ARG A 109 -30.21 10.53 -14.67
C ARG A 109 -30.69 10.43 -13.22
N THR A 110 -31.97 10.16 -13.01
CA THR A 110 -32.48 9.62 -11.74
C THR A 110 -31.90 8.23 -11.58
N ILE A 111 -30.76 8.13 -10.93
CA ILE A 111 -30.19 6.87 -10.50
C ILE A 111 -30.51 6.75 -9.01
N GLU A 112 -31.52 5.95 -8.68
CA GLU A 112 -31.64 5.35 -7.37
C GLU A 112 -30.55 4.27 -7.23
N GLU A 113 -29.31 4.69 -7.09
CA GLU A 113 -28.24 3.81 -6.64
C GLU A 113 -27.90 4.21 -5.20
N GLU A 114 -28.10 3.26 -4.29
CA GLU A 114 -27.44 3.34 -2.99
C GLU A 114 -25.94 3.47 -3.27
N SER A 115 -25.37 4.65 -3.01
CA SER A 115 -23.94 4.85 -3.11
C SER A 115 -23.27 4.07 -1.98
N ASN A 116 -23.09 2.79 -2.20
CA ASN A 116 -22.21 1.96 -1.41
C ASN A 116 -20.79 2.50 -1.61
N CYS A 117 -20.29 3.19 -0.61
CA CYS A 117 -18.91 3.63 -0.59
C CYS A 117 -17.99 2.38 -0.51
N GLN A 118 -17.77 1.72 -1.66
CA GLN A 118 -16.98 0.50 -1.81
C GLN A 118 -15.49 0.71 -1.47
N ILE A 119 -15.09 1.94 -1.16
CA ILE A 119 -13.69 2.36 -1.05
C ILE A 119 -13.27 2.53 0.41
N LYS A 120 -14.01 2.02 1.38
CA LYS A 120 -13.62 2.09 2.80
C LYS A 120 -12.46 1.15 3.08
N LEU A 121 -11.48 1.64 3.83
CA LEU A 121 -10.50 0.78 4.48
C LEU A 121 -11.21 -0.14 5.48
N HIS A 122 -10.68 -1.34 5.66
CA HIS A 122 -11.05 -2.16 6.81
C HIS A 122 -10.69 -1.42 8.11
N ASP A 123 -11.40 -1.71 9.18
CA ASP A 123 -11.24 -1.04 10.47
C ASP A 123 -9.80 -1.03 10.99
N PHE A 124 -9.08 -2.14 10.88
CA PHE A 124 -7.68 -2.24 11.29
C PHE A 124 -6.75 -1.40 10.41
N GLN A 125 -7.03 -1.31 9.11
CA GLN A 125 -6.27 -0.45 8.18
C GLN A 125 -6.52 1.03 8.48
N ASP A 126 -7.77 1.39 8.77
CA ASP A 126 -8.13 2.77 9.13
C ASP A 126 -7.51 3.20 10.46
N ARG A 127 -7.42 2.29 11.46
CA ARG A 127 -6.69 2.57 12.70
C ARG A 127 -5.21 2.85 12.46
N ILE A 128 -4.54 2.06 11.61
CA ILE A 128 -3.15 2.31 11.22
C ILE A 128 -3.02 3.66 10.52
N ARG A 129 -3.88 3.94 9.53
CA ARG A 129 -3.91 5.22 8.81
C ARG A 129 -4.04 6.40 9.78
N ARG A 130 -5.01 6.37 10.69
CA ARG A 130 -5.22 7.43 11.69
C ARG A 130 -4.01 7.60 12.61
N LYS A 131 -3.39 6.49 13.04
CA LYS A 131 -2.19 6.55 13.89
C LYS A 131 -1.01 7.20 13.16
N VAL A 132 -0.78 6.85 11.89
CA VAL A 132 0.29 7.47 11.08
C VAL A 132 0.03 8.96 10.90
N ILE A 133 -1.19 9.34 10.56
CA ILE A 133 -1.57 10.75 10.38
C ILE A 133 -1.37 11.54 11.68
N ASN A 134 -1.75 10.99 12.84
CA ASN A 134 -1.50 11.62 14.14
C ASN A 134 0.01 11.79 14.42
N LEU A 135 0.84 10.80 14.07
CA LEU A 135 2.30 10.92 14.21
C LEU A 135 2.87 12.02 13.31
N ILE A 136 2.38 12.14 12.07
CA ILE A 136 2.74 13.23 11.16
C ILE A 136 2.31 14.58 11.75
N PHE A 137 1.15 14.65 12.39
CA PHE A 137 0.70 15.88 13.08
C PHE A 137 1.61 16.27 14.25
N ASN A 138 2.16 15.30 14.96
CA ASN A 138 3.10 15.51 16.06
C ASN A 138 4.55 15.65 15.58
N ASP A 139 4.75 15.86 14.28
CA ASP A 139 6.06 16.04 13.62
C ASP A 139 7.02 14.84 13.74
N GLU A 140 6.51 13.65 14.05
CA GLU A 140 7.30 12.43 13.95
C GLU A 140 7.68 12.14 12.52
N LYS A 141 8.97 11.94 12.26
CA LYS A 141 9.51 11.90 10.89
C LYS A 141 9.67 10.50 10.33
N ARG A 142 9.83 9.49 11.16
CA ARG A 142 10.14 8.14 10.71
C ARG A 142 9.26 7.12 11.40
N PHE A 143 8.61 6.25 10.64
CA PHE A 143 7.76 5.19 11.18
C PHE A 143 7.68 3.99 10.25
N LEU A 144 7.48 2.82 10.84
CA LEU A 144 7.42 1.53 10.18
C LEU A 144 6.04 0.90 10.36
N ILE A 145 5.30 0.71 9.28
CA ILE A 145 4.06 -0.05 9.29
C ILE A 145 4.38 -1.54 9.16
N HIS A 146 3.98 -2.29 10.18
CA HIS A 146 4.03 -3.74 10.18
C HIS A 146 2.63 -4.32 9.96
N MET A 147 2.42 -4.96 8.84
CA MET A 147 1.18 -5.65 8.49
C MET A 147 1.49 -6.95 7.75
N PRO A 148 0.81 -8.08 8.05
CA PRO A 148 1.01 -9.33 7.34
C PRO A 148 0.87 -9.20 5.81
N THR A 149 1.50 -10.11 5.07
CA THR A 149 1.29 -10.21 3.62
C THR A 149 -0.19 -10.50 3.34
N GLY A 150 -0.75 -9.90 2.30
CA GLY A 150 -2.17 -10.05 1.96
C GLY A 150 -3.15 -9.17 2.76
N SER A 151 -2.70 -8.44 3.79
CA SER A 151 -3.56 -7.57 4.61
C SER A 151 -3.78 -6.16 4.04
N GLY A 152 -3.24 -5.85 2.86
CA GLY A 152 -3.48 -4.60 2.15
C GLY A 152 -2.54 -3.44 2.53
N LYS A 153 -1.26 -3.71 2.81
CA LYS A 153 -0.23 -2.67 3.10
C LYS A 153 -0.21 -1.54 2.08
N THR A 154 -0.08 -1.87 0.80
CA THR A 154 -0.01 -0.91 -0.30
C THR A 154 -1.26 -0.02 -0.36
N ARG A 155 -2.45 -0.61 -0.16
CA ARG A 155 -3.71 0.13 -0.08
C ARG A 155 -3.74 1.09 1.10
N THR A 156 -3.32 0.64 2.28
CA THR A 156 -3.26 1.47 3.49
C THR A 156 -2.30 2.64 3.31
N ALA A 157 -1.11 2.38 2.75
CA ALA A 157 -0.12 3.42 2.48
C ALA A 157 -0.58 4.42 1.40
N GLY A 158 -1.30 3.96 0.38
CA GLY A 158 -1.92 4.84 -0.62
C GLY A 158 -2.96 5.80 -0.01
N GLU A 159 -3.79 5.33 0.91
CA GLU A 159 -4.73 6.20 1.65
C GLU A 159 -4.00 7.21 2.55
N ILE A 160 -2.91 6.80 3.21
CA ILE A 160 -2.06 7.71 3.99
C ILE A 160 -1.43 8.76 3.09
N LEU A 161 -0.96 8.38 1.90
CA LEU A 161 -0.40 9.30 0.92
C LEU A 161 -1.42 10.36 0.49
N ILE A 162 -2.65 9.96 0.19
CA ILE A 162 -3.73 10.89 -0.19
C ILE A 162 -4.05 11.84 0.97
N ASP A 163 -4.17 11.32 2.19
CA ASP A 163 -4.39 12.18 3.36
C ASP A 163 -3.20 13.13 3.60
N PHE A 164 -1.97 12.67 3.40
CA PHE A 164 -0.79 13.52 3.48
C PHE A 164 -0.85 14.67 2.48
N ILE A 165 -1.23 14.43 1.22
CA ILE A 165 -1.41 15.48 0.22
C ILE A 165 -2.48 16.48 0.66
N ARG A 166 -3.64 16.01 1.13
CA ARG A 166 -4.72 16.87 1.61
C ARG A 166 -4.31 17.75 2.78
N LEU A 167 -3.58 17.17 3.73
CA LEU A 167 -3.06 17.90 4.90
C LEU A 167 -2.02 18.95 4.51
N SER A 168 -1.13 18.59 3.60
CA SER A 168 -0.10 19.49 3.10
C SER A 168 -0.74 20.67 2.35
N SER A 169 -1.78 20.43 1.56
CA SER A 169 -2.56 21.48 0.86
C SER A 169 -3.23 22.45 1.84
N SER A 170 -3.79 21.93 2.95
CA SER A 170 -4.47 22.75 3.95
C SER A 170 -3.53 23.63 4.79
N ARG A 171 -2.26 23.22 4.92
CA ARG A 171 -1.25 23.92 5.74
C ARG A 171 -0.47 24.99 5.02
N ALA A 172 -0.75 25.26 3.75
CA ALA A 172 0.11 26.10 2.88
C ALA A 172 1.60 25.64 2.85
N LEU A 173 1.87 24.40 3.29
CA LEU A 173 3.18 23.76 3.23
C LEU A 173 3.47 23.23 1.82
N LEU A 174 2.49 23.25 0.95
CA LEU A 174 2.66 22.90 -0.44
C LEU A 174 3.34 24.06 -1.17
N ASN A 175 4.63 23.91 -1.32
CA ASN A 175 5.31 24.44 -2.47
C ASN A 175 4.63 23.86 -3.72
N ASP A 176 4.46 24.66 -4.77
CA ASP A 176 3.95 24.21 -6.08
C ASP A 176 4.76 23.05 -6.67
N LYS A 177 5.74 22.52 -5.95
CA LYS A 177 6.72 21.50 -6.34
C LYS A 177 6.74 20.27 -5.46
N LEU A 178 5.70 20.00 -4.65
CA LEU A 178 5.66 18.81 -3.77
C LEU A 178 6.13 17.55 -4.49
N LYS A 179 7.08 16.84 -3.92
CA LYS A 179 7.51 15.52 -4.36
C LYS A 179 7.19 14.46 -3.31
N ILE A 180 6.70 13.33 -3.78
CA ILE A 180 6.50 12.12 -2.99
C ILE A 180 7.19 10.98 -3.72
N LEU A 181 8.09 10.28 -3.02
CA LEU A 181 8.81 9.14 -3.57
C LEU A 181 8.21 7.84 -3.02
N TRP A 182 7.81 6.93 -3.91
CA TRP A 182 7.48 5.56 -3.55
C TRP A 182 8.57 4.64 -4.07
N ILE A 183 9.35 4.06 -3.16
CA ILE A 183 10.52 3.25 -3.48
C ILE A 183 10.20 1.78 -3.24
N ALA A 184 10.41 0.95 -4.25
CA ALA A 184 10.22 -0.49 -4.16
C ALA A 184 11.40 -1.26 -4.76
N GLN A 185 11.49 -2.56 -4.45
CA GLN A 185 12.60 -3.39 -4.87
C GLN A 185 12.54 -3.81 -6.34
N SER A 186 11.33 -4.00 -6.89
CA SER A 186 11.13 -4.48 -8.25
C SER A 186 10.13 -3.61 -9.00
N SER A 187 10.20 -3.67 -10.32
CA SER A 187 9.27 -2.98 -11.22
C SER A 187 7.83 -3.42 -11.01
N GLU A 188 7.60 -4.69 -10.71
CA GLU A 188 6.27 -5.22 -10.43
C GLU A 188 5.65 -4.58 -9.17
N LEU A 189 6.45 -4.38 -8.11
CA LEU A 189 6.01 -3.69 -6.90
C LEU A 189 5.75 -2.19 -7.17
N CYS A 190 6.61 -1.54 -7.95
CA CYS A 190 6.40 -0.16 -8.38
C CYS A 190 5.10 -0.01 -9.16
N PHE A 191 4.86 -0.90 -10.13
CA PHE A 191 3.66 -0.89 -10.95
C PHE A 191 2.40 -1.17 -10.12
N GLN A 192 2.43 -2.15 -9.21
CA GLN A 192 1.30 -2.45 -8.32
C GLN A 192 0.98 -1.27 -7.39
N ALA A 193 2.00 -0.61 -6.86
CA ALA A 193 1.82 0.59 -6.05
C ALA A 193 1.20 1.73 -6.86
N TYR A 194 1.71 1.95 -8.06
CA TYR A 194 1.17 2.94 -9.00
C TYR A 194 -0.31 2.69 -9.30
N GLU A 195 -0.69 1.49 -9.73
CA GLU A 195 -2.08 1.15 -10.04
C GLU A 195 -3.00 1.39 -8.84
N THR A 196 -2.54 0.99 -7.63
CA THR A 196 -3.30 1.20 -6.40
C THR A 196 -3.45 2.69 -6.08
N VAL A 197 -2.37 3.46 -6.15
CA VAL A 197 -2.39 4.89 -5.83
C VAL A 197 -3.17 5.67 -6.88
N LYS A 198 -3.00 5.36 -8.17
CA LYS A 198 -3.76 5.97 -9.27
C LYS A 198 -5.25 5.78 -9.06
N TRP A 199 -5.69 4.54 -8.86
CA TRP A 199 -7.08 4.23 -8.61
C TRP A 199 -7.63 4.97 -7.38
N LEU A 200 -6.89 5.02 -6.27
CA LEU A 200 -7.28 5.77 -5.08
C LEU A 200 -7.37 7.28 -5.36
N PHE A 201 -6.42 7.79 -6.13
CA PHE A 201 -6.35 9.21 -6.44
C PHE A 201 -7.50 9.66 -7.35
N GLU A 202 -7.87 8.85 -8.33
CA GLU A 202 -9.04 9.08 -9.18
C GLU A 202 -10.35 9.14 -8.38
N GLN A 203 -10.44 8.39 -7.27
CA GLN A 203 -11.64 8.35 -6.42
C GLN A 203 -11.65 9.42 -5.33
N LYS A 204 -10.49 9.83 -4.83
CA LYS A 204 -10.34 10.63 -3.60
C LYS A 204 -9.39 11.81 -3.73
N GLY A 205 -8.72 11.98 -4.84
CA GLY A 205 -7.80 13.10 -5.08
C GLY A 205 -8.52 14.45 -5.00
N THR A 206 -7.81 15.49 -4.57
CA THR A 206 -8.35 16.85 -4.41
C THR A 206 -7.65 17.88 -5.30
N GLN A 207 -6.64 17.46 -6.04
CA GLN A 207 -5.85 18.31 -6.94
C GLN A 207 -5.18 17.48 -8.02
N ASP A 208 -4.77 18.09 -9.10
CA ASP A 208 -3.95 17.45 -10.12
C ASP A 208 -2.53 17.21 -9.60
N ILE A 209 -1.97 16.04 -9.91
CA ILE A 209 -0.60 15.66 -9.56
C ILE A 209 0.02 14.84 -10.69
N LYS A 210 1.26 15.13 -11.04
CA LYS A 210 1.98 14.33 -12.03
C LYS A 210 2.44 12.99 -11.46
N ILE A 211 2.49 11.97 -12.30
CA ILE A 211 3.02 10.66 -11.94
C ILE A 211 4.27 10.39 -12.76
N GLY A 212 5.36 10.11 -12.05
CA GLY A 212 6.63 9.70 -12.63
C GLY A 212 6.89 8.22 -12.40
N HIS A 213 7.42 7.54 -13.42
CA HIS A 213 7.88 6.16 -13.34
C HIS A 213 9.39 6.13 -13.55
N PHE A 214 10.10 5.51 -12.60
CA PHE A 214 11.56 5.38 -12.65
C PHE A 214 11.97 3.97 -12.23
N TYR A 215 11.62 3.00 -13.05
CA TYR A 215 11.97 1.59 -12.89
C TYR A 215 12.08 0.93 -14.28
N ASP A 216 12.75 -0.20 -14.38
CA ASP A 216 13.13 -0.85 -15.64
C ASP A 216 13.93 0.10 -16.55
N SER A 217 13.46 0.36 -17.76
CA SER A 217 14.04 1.29 -18.72
C SER A 217 13.32 2.64 -18.80
N GLN A 218 12.40 2.91 -17.85
CA GLN A 218 11.63 4.15 -17.86
C GLN A 218 12.45 5.30 -17.28
N THR A 219 12.27 6.49 -17.85
CA THR A 219 12.90 7.74 -17.40
C THR A 219 11.85 8.70 -16.89
N LEU A 220 12.23 9.60 -16.01
CA LEU A 220 11.32 10.63 -15.51
C LEU A 220 10.84 11.53 -16.67
N PRO A 221 9.55 11.94 -16.67
CA PRO A 221 9.04 12.93 -17.60
C PRO A 221 9.80 14.25 -17.47
N GLU A 222 10.02 14.92 -18.60
CA GLU A 222 10.65 16.25 -18.64
C GLU A 222 9.82 17.26 -17.83
N GLY A 223 10.50 18.08 -17.04
CA GLY A 223 9.87 19.11 -16.21
C GLY A 223 9.16 18.59 -14.95
N ILE A 224 9.24 17.30 -14.62
CA ILE A 224 8.62 16.72 -13.42
C ILE A 224 9.16 17.38 -12.13
N GLU A 225 10.39 17.88 -12.15
CA GLU A 225 11.01 18.60 -11.04
C GLU A 225 10.33 19.93 -10.71
N ASN A 226 9.54 20.48 -11.63
CA ASN A 226 8.89 21.79 -11.50
C ASN A 226 7.42 21.73 -11.09
N GLU A 227 6.83 20.56 -10.95
CA GLU A 227 5.39 20.36 -10.66
C GLU A 227 5.19 19.37 -9.52
N PRO A 228 4.05 19.42 -8.81
CA PRO A 228 3.73 18.40 -7.80
C PRO A 228 3.72 17.01 -8.42
N ALA A 229 4.42 16.05 -7.81
CA ALA A 229 4.55 14.72 -8.40
C ALA A 229 4.63 13.61 -7.37
N ILE A 230 4.05 12.45 -7.74
CA ILE A 230 4.30 11.16 -7.09
C ILE A 230 5.22 10.35 -8.03
N ILE A 231 6.38 9.95 -7.53
CA ILE A 231 7.39 9.24 -8.32
C ILE A 231 7.55 7.83 -7.79
N PHE A 232 7.23 6.84 -8.62
CA PHE A 232 7.45 5.42 -8.30
C PHE A 232 8.84 5.02 -8.78
N CYS A 233 9.70 4.62 -7.84
CA CYS A 233 11.11 4.36 -8.10
C CYS A 233 11.48 2.90 -7.81
N GLY A 234 12.15 2.25 -8.77
CA GLY A 234 12.90 1.04 -8.50
C GLY A 234 14.22 1.38 -7.78
N ILE A 235 14.47 0.76 -6.63
CA ILE A 235 15.68 1.09 -5.84
C ILE A 235 16.98 0.93 -6.65
N GLN A 236 17.07 -0.06 -7.53
CA GLN A 236 18.26 -0.29 -8.34
C GLN A 236 18.54 0.88 -9.28
N GLN A 237 17.49 1.43 -9.91
CA GLN A 237 17.61 2.62 -10.75
C GLN A 237 17.98 3.85 -9.90
N LEU A 238 17.32 4.00 -8.75
CA LEU A 238 17.63 5.09 -7.85
C LEU A 238 19.09 5.09 -7.39
N LEU A 239 19.65 3.93 -7.04
CA LEU A 239 21.05 3.76 -6.63
C LEU A 239 22.04 4.20 -7.72
N LEU A 240 21.70 4.05 -8.98
CA LEU A 240 22.55 4.46 -10.09
C LEU A 240 22.50 5.97 -10.36
N HIS A 241 21.33 6.60 -10.13
CA HIS A 241 21.03 7.94 -10.63
C HIS A 241 20.79 9.00 -9.54
N TYR A 242 20.70 8.64 -8.24
CA TYR A 242 20.31 9.58 -7.17
C TYR A 242 21.23 10.82 -7.02
N LYS A 243 22.45 10.78 -7.60
CA LYS A 243 23.40 11.91 -7.61
C LYS A 243 23.22 12.87 -8.78
N GLU A 244 22.40 12.52 -9.77
CA GLU A 244 22.17 13.38 -10.93
C GLU A 244 21.41 14.66 -10.57
N PRO A 245 21.59 15.76 -11.35
CA PRO A 245 21.01 17.06 -11.04
C PRO A 245 19.49 17.04 -10.81
N ILE A 246 18.75 16.30 -11.62
CA ILE A 246 17.27 16.16 -11.49
C ILE A 246 16.89 15.58 -10.12
N TRP A 247 17.61 14.57 -9.64
CA TRP A 247 17.35 13.95 -8.35
C TRP A 247 17.73 14.85 -7.18
N GLN A 248 18.74 15.72 -7.34
CA GLN A 248 19.09 16.71 -6.33
C GLN A 248 18.03 17.83 -6.24
N GLN A 249 17.37 18.19 -7.35
CA GLN A 249 16.23 19.10 -7.32
C GLN A 249 15.02 18.43 -6.65
N ILE A 250 14.66 17.21 -7.06
CA ILE A 250 13.58 16.43 -6.44
C ILE A 250 13.78 16.27 -4.93
N LYS A 251 15.02 16.06 -4.49
CA LYS A 251 15.37 15.97 -3.07
C LYS A 251 14.96 17.21 -2.27
N ASN A 252 15.17 18.39 -2.82
CA ASN A 252 14.88 19.65 -2.13
C ASN A 252 13.39 19.90 -1.93
N ASP A 253 12.57 19.36 -2.83
CA ASP A 253 11.11 19.50 -2.83
C ASP A 253 10.40 18.21 -2.35
N ASN A 254 11.15 17.24 -1.80
CA ASN A 254 10.61 15.99 -1.30
C ASN A 254 10.09 16.13 0.13
N TYR A 255 8.89 15.65 0.39
CA TYR A 255 8.25 15.71 1.70
C TYR A 255 7.87 14.35 2.26
N LEU A 256 7.70 13.34 1.42
CA LEU A 256 7.34 11.98 1.86
C LEU A 256 8.09 10.95 1.03
N VAL A 257 8.76 10.05 1.72
CA VAL A 257 9.37 8.84 1.14
C VAL A 257 8.65 7.63 1.71
N ILE A 258 8.07 6.82 0.83
CA ILE A 258 7.47 5.53 1.17
C ILE A 258 8.40 4.43 0.67
N VAL A 259 8.77 3.51 1.55
CA VAL A 259 9.66 2.38 1.21
C VAL A 259 8.88 1.08 1.36
N ASP A 260 8.61 0.41 0.25
CA ASP A 260 8.01 -0.93 0.30
C ASP A 260 9.07 -1.98 0.58
N GLU A 261 8.70 -3.05 1.29
CA GLU A 261 9.61 -4.07 1.83
C GLU A 261 10.76 -3.44 2.66
N ALA A 262 10.39 -2.56 3.58
CA ALA A 262 11.29 -1.71 4.36
C ALA A 262 12.31 -2.47 5.23
N HIS A 263 12.14 -3.79 5.46
CA HIS A 263 13.15 -4.63 6.10
C HIS A 263 14.49 -4.62 5.33
N ARG A 264 14.49 -4.22 4.06
CA ARG A 264 15.70 -4.08 3.23
C ARG A 264 16.36 -2.72 3.32
N SER A 265 15.68 -1.71 3.87
CA SER A 265 16.18 -0.32 3.90
C SER A 265 17.46 -0.14 4.73
N VAL A 266 17.79 -1.07 5.62
CA VAL A 266 19.03 -1.06 6.41
C VAL A 266 20.24 -1.67 5.71
N ALA A 267 20.08 -2.22 4.50
CA ALA A 267 21.22 -2.62 3.69
C ALA A 267 22.08 -1.40 3.31
N LYS A 268 23.39 -1.50 3.46
CA LYS A 268 24.34 -0.37 3.31
C LYS A 268 24.10 0.48 2.06
N GLN A 269 23.81 -0.17 0.92
CA GLN A 269 23.55 0.55 -0.33
C GLN A 269 22.23 1.32 -0.29
N TRP A 270 21.18 0.74 0.31
CA TRP A 270 19.88 1.39 0.44
C TRP A 270 19.96 2.60 1.36
N VAL A 271 20.63 2.45 2.53
CA VAL A 271 20.83 3.55 3.48
C VAL A 271 21.44 4.77 2.78
N GLN A 272 22.51 4.57 1.96
CA GLN A 272 23.16 5.68 1.25
C GLN A 272 22.20 6.43 0.32
N ALA A 273 21.36 5.73 -0.42
CA ALA A 273 20.41 6.37 -1.32
C ALA A 273 19.25 7.02 -0.54
N LEU A 274 18.70 6.30 0.44
CA LEU A 274 17.59 6.82 1.25
C LEU A 274 18.00 8.05 2.06
N ASP A 275 19.15 8.03 2.72
CA ASP A 275 19.62 9.15 3.52
C ASP A 275 19.83 10.41 2.67
N ASN A 276 20.17 10.26 1.39
CA ASN A 276 20.20 11.40 0.48
C ASN A 276 18.84 12.12 0.41
N PHE A 277 17.71 11.40 0.45
CA PHE A 277 16.37 11.98 0.36
C PHE A 277 15.73 12.31 1.70
N VAL A 278 16.13 11.67 2.80
CA VAL A 278 15.52 11.84 4.13
C VAL A 278 16.41 12.62 5.11
N SER A 279 17.54 13.16 4.65
CA SER A 279 18.44 13.99 5.47
C SER A 279 17.87 15.38 5.81
N ASN A 280 16.88 15.84 5.04
CA ASN A 280 16.16 17.07 5.34
C ASN A 280 15.16 16.82 6.48
N SER A 281 15.18 17.66 7.52
CA SER A 281 14.27 17.57 8.67
C SER A 281 12.79 17.72 8.31
N SER A 282 12.46 18.22 7.13
CA SER A 282 11.08 18.36 6.63
C SER A 282 10.51 17.07 6.04
N VAL A 283 11.33 16.04 5.79
CA VAL A 283 10.91 14.83 5.08
C VAL A 283 10.40 13.77 6.05
N TYR A 284 9.24 13.20 5.72
CA TYR A 284 8.68 12.04 6.41
C TYR A 284 9.10 10.74 5.71
N LEU A 285 9.48 9.73 6.48
CA LEU A 285 9.85 8.40 6.00
C LEU A 285 8.87 7.35 6.52
N LEU A 286 8.15 6.71 5.62
CA LEU A 286 7.21 5.64 5.89
C LEU A 286 7.72 4.31 5.34
N GLY A 287 8.08 3.38 6.20
CA GLY A 287 8.41 2.01 5.83
C GLY A 287 7.20 1.08 5.86
N LEU A 288 7.09 0.18 4.90
CA LEU A 288 6.07 -0.87 4.85
C LEU A 288 6.75 -2.23 4.91
N THR A 289 6.36 -3.08 5.84
CA THR A 289 6.91 -4.45 5.92
C THR A 289 5.90 -5.46 6.43
N ALA A 290 6.02 -6.71 5.94
CA ALA A 290 5.30 -7.85 6.50
C ALA A 290 6.08 -8.52 7.64
N THR A 291 7.38 -8.30 7.69
CA THR A 291 8.30 -8.89 8.66
C THR A 291 9.09 -7.76 9.32
N PRO A 292 8.82 -7.43 10.59
CA PRO A 292 9.49 -6.31 11.26
C PRO A 292 10.93 -6.63 11.68
N GLY A 293 11.36 -7.88 11.50
CA GLY A 293 12.72 -8.36 11.76
C GLY A 293 13.29 -9.08 10.54
N ILE A 294 14.61 -9.15 10.43
CA ILE A 294 15.32 -9.75 9.29
C ILE A 294 15.82 -11.15 9.63
N GLY A 295 15.96 -11.49 10.91
CA GLY A 295 16.48 -12.77 11.40
C GLY A 295 15.56 -13.46 12.42
N LEU A 296 15.94 -14.68 12.82
CA LEU A 296 15.19 -15.54 13.74
C LEU A 296 15.28 -15.13 15.21
N SER A 297 16.25 -14.34 15.61
CA SER A 297 16.44 -13.73 16.95
C SER A 297 17.70 -12.87 16.95
N ASP A 298 17.73 -11.79 17.77
CA ASP A 298 18.90 -10.98 18.15
C ASP A 298 19.85 -10.55 17.01
N ASP A 299 19.33 -10.41 15.79
CA ASP A 299 20.16 -9.96 14.69
C ASP A 299 20.35 -8.45 14.77
N ASP A 300 21.59 -7.99 14.72
CA ASP A 300 21.98 -6.58 14.62
C ASP A 300 21.19 -5.81 13.55
N ARG A 301 20.71 -6.50 12.53
CA ARG A 301 19.88 -5.91 11.46
C ARG A 301 18.47 -5.57 11.91
N SER A 302 17.86 -6.38 12.80
CA SER A 302 16.52 -6.07 13.35
C SER A 302 16.60 -4.85 14.25
N TYR A 303 17.66 -4.74 15.05
CA TYR A 303 17.95 -3.55 15.85
C TYR A 303 18.22 -2.33 14.96
N SER A 304 19.00 -2.49 13.89
CA SER A 304 19.29 -1.43 12.93
C SER A 304 18.03 -0.93 12.22
N LEU A 305 17.09 -1.83 11.87
CA LEU A 305 15.81 -1.46 11.27
C LEU A 305 14.96 -0.64 12.23
N SER A 306 14.81 -1.09 13.48
CA SER A 306 14.08 -0.37 14.52
C SER A 306 14.66 1.04 14.72
N THR A 307 15.98 1.12 14.87
CA THR A 307 16.68 2.39 15.06
C THR A 307 16.52 3.33 13.86
N TYR A 308 16.60 2.79 12.64
CA TYR A 308 16.45 3.59 11.41
C TYR A 308 15.06 4.23 11.30
N TYR A 309 14.02 3.57 11.81
CA TYR A 309 12.66 4.10 11.88
C TYR A 309 12.30 4.69 13.26
N HIS A 310 13.30 5.13 14.04
CA HIS A 310 13.15 5.78 15.34
C HIS A 310 12.31 4.97 16.36
N SER A 311 12.34 3.63 16.25
CA SER A 311 11.52 2.71 17.06
C SER A 311 10.00 2.91 16.95
N ASN A 312 9.53 3.72 15.99
CA ASN A 312 8.11 3.99 15.75
C ASN A 312 7.50 2.86 14.89
N LYS A 313 7.31 1.70 15.47
CA LYS A 313 6.59 0.59 14.84
C LYS A 313 5.10 0.74 15.02
N ILE A 314 4.35 0.63 13.93
CA ILE A 314 2.89 0.67 13.91
C ILE A 314 2.38 -0.68 13.42
N SER A 315 1.71 -1.40 14.31
CA SER A 315 1.15 -2.73 14.05
C SER A 315 -0.39 -2.69 14.06
N ILE A 316 -1.00 -3.82 13.72
CA ILE A 316 -2.45 -4.00 13.82
C ILE A 316 -2.85 -3.95 15.30
N THR A 317 -3.91 -3.22 15.59
CA THR A 317 -4.45 -3.04 16.94
C THR A 317 -5.93 -3.44 17.01
N ASP A 318 -6.39 -3.76 18.20
CA ASP A 318 -7.81 -3.90 18.50
C ASP A 318 -8.55 -2.54 18.54
N GLU A 319 -9.82 -2.54 18.89
CA GLU A 319 -10.65 -1.34 18.99
C GLU A 319 -10.19 -0.37 20.10
N LYS A 320 -9.45 -0.87 21.08
CA LYS A 320 -8.86 -0.08 22.18
C LYS A 320 -7.45 0.43 21.88
N TYR A 321 -6.98 0.26 20.64
CA TYR A 321 -5.62 0.58 20.18
C TYR A 321 -4.52 -0.23 20.88
N THR A 322 -4.86 -1.41 21.44
CA THR A 322 -3.87 -2.36 21.97
C THR A 322 -3.29 -3.18 20.81
N GLU A 323 -1.97 -3.34 20.74
CA GLU A 323 -1.30 -4.15 19.73
C GLU A 323 -1.75 -5.62 19.84
N ILE A 324 -2.10 -6.22 18.71
CA ILE A 324 -2.52 -7.62 18.64
C ILE A 324 -1.26 -8.50 18.56
N PRO A 325 -1.00 -9.38 19.52
CA PRO A 325 0.23 -10.19 19.55
C PRO A 325 0.39 -11.08 18.32
N ASN A 326 -0.71 -11.69 17.84
CA ASN A 326 -0.71 -12.50 16.62
C ASN A 326 -1.68 -11.91 15.58
N PRO A 327 -1.22 -10.97 14.75
CA PRO A 327 -2.07 -10.31 13.77
C PRO A 327 -2.55 -11.25 12.66
N ILE A 328 -1.82 -12.34 12.37
CA ILE A 328 -2.21 -13.30 11.34
C ILE A 328 -3.44 -14.07 11.79
N THR A 329 -3.40 -14.69 12.97
CA THR A 329 -4.53 -15.44 13.55
C THR A 329 -5.76 -14.54 13.66
N HIS A 330 -5.60 -13.32 14.17
CA HIS A 330 -6.69 -12.35 14.28
C HIS A 330 -7.34 -12.04 12.92
N LEU A 331 -6.54 -11.87 11.86
CA LEU A 331 -7.07 -11.59 10.54
C LEU A 331 -7.69 -12.82 9.87
N VAL A 332 -7.21 -14.02 10.18
CA VAL A 332 -7.82 -15.29 9.75
C VAL A 332 -9.19 -15.47 10.41
N GLU A 333 -9.31 -15.29 11.72
CA GLU A 333 -10.58 -15.38 12.46
C GLU A 333 -11.63 -14.39 11.94
N ARG A 334 -11.18 -13.25 11.44
CA ARG A 334 -12.02 -12.22 10.84
C ARG A 334 -12.20 -12.36 9.33
N GLU A 335 -11.71 -13.43 8.71
CA GLU A 335 -11.83 -13.75 7.29
C GLU A 335 -11.13 -12.76 6.32
N PHE A 336 -10.26 -11.90 6.82
CA PHE A 336 -9.42 -11.07 5.97
C PHE A 336 -8.25 -11.85 5.36
N LEU A 337 -7.76 -12.86 6.07
CA LEU A 337 -6.80 -13.83 5.59
C LEU A 337 -7.42 -15.22 5.55
N ALA A 338 -6.93 -16.07 4.66
CA ALA A 338 -7.32 -17.46 4.54
C ALA A 338 -6.63 -18.32 5.62
N LYS A 339 -7.32 -19.33 6.12
CA LYS A 339 -6.69 -20.38 6.90
C LYS A 339 -5.74 -21.20 6.03
N ILE A 340 -4.57 -21.52 6.53
CA ILE A 340 -3.59 -22.33 5.81
C ILE A 340 -3.54 -23.74 6.40
N LYS A 341 -3.88 -24.72 5.55
CA LYS A 341 -3.63 -26.14 5.83
C LYS A 341 -2.25 -26.50 5.31
N ARG A 342 -1.30 -26.69 6.21
CA ARG A 342 0.07 -27.06 5.84
C ARG A 342 0.24 -28.58 5.78
N ILE A 343 0.89 -29.05 4.72
CA ILE A 343 1.25 -30.47 4.49
C ILE A 343 2.73 -30.51 4.11
N ASP A 344 3.51 -31.11 4.98
CA ASP A 344 4.95 -31.31 4.74
C ASP A 344 5.18 -32.67 4.09
N ILE A 345 5.97 -32.71 3.03
CA ILE A 345 6.31 -33.90 2.27
C ILE A 345 7.82 -34.15 2.41
N ASP A 346 8.19 -35.24 3.04
CA ASP A 346 9.59 -35.65 3.14
C ASP A 346 10.07 -36.14 1.78
N SER A 347 11.18 -35.58 1.29
CA SER A 347 11.70 -35.88 -0.05
C SER A 347 12.57 -37.14 -0.10
N GLU A 348 12.86 -37.78 1.04
CA GLU A 348 13.79 -38.94 1.19
C GLU A 348 15.20 -38.71 0.62
N ILE A 349 15.55 -37.48 0.27
CA ILE A 349 16.85 -37.15 -0.31
C ILE A 349 17.83 -36.91 0.81
N VAL A 350 18.93 -37.67 0.78
CA VAL A 350 20.10 -37.40 1.59
C VAL A 350 21.05 -36.52 0.78
N SER A 351 21.37 -35.36 1.33
CA SER A 351 22.31 -34.44 0.70
C SER A 351 23.70 -35.11 0.52
N PRO A 352 24.35 -35.00 -0.64
CA PRO A 352 25.75 -35.32 -0.74
C PRO A 352 26.57 -34.40 0.18
N ASP A 353 27.60 -34.92 0.84
CA ASP A 353 28.39 -34.28 1.91
C ASP A 353 28.88 -32.83 1.65
N ASN A 354 28.79 -32.34 0.43
CA ASN A 354 29.21 -31.00 0.02
C ASN A 354 28.09 -30.13 -0.61
N ALA A 355 26.81 -30.56 -0.60
CA ALA A 355 25.72 -29.83 -1.26
C ALA A 355 25.13 -28.71 -0.41
N THR A 356 25.60 -28.57 0.80
CA THR A 356 24.99 -27.81 1.88
C THR A 356 25.72 -26.51 2.24
N GLU A 357 26.67 -26.08 1.41
CA GLU A 357 27.29 -24.77 1.59
C GLU A 357 26.21 -23.69 1.43
N LEU A 358 25.86 -23.04 2.55
CA LEU A 358 25.23 -21.75 2.53
C LEU A 358 26.30 -20.73 2.12
N ASP A 359 26.00 -19.87 1.15
CA ASP A 359 26.85 -18.70 0.94
C ASP A 359 26.84 -17.83 2.22
N GLY A 360 27.82 -16.95 2.37
CA GLY A 360 27.93 -16.10 3.56
C GLY A 360 26.70 -15.23 3.89
N GLU A 361 25.63 -15.33 3.09
CA GLU A 361 24.34 -14.70 3.27
C GLU A 361 23.22 -15.71 3.66
N PHE A 362 23.57 -16.93 4.08
CA PHE A 362 22.61 -18.01 4.41
C PHE A 362 21.69 -18.40 3.23
N LYS A 363 22.15 -18.30 2.00
CA LYS A 363 21.44 -18.77 0.81
C LYS A 363 21.98 -20.11 0.35
N PHE A 364 21.11 -21.00 -0.07
CA PHE A 364 21.52 -22.26 -0.70
C PHE A 364 22.27 -21.99 -2.01
N THR A 365 23.39 -22.70 -2.20
CA THR A 365 24.20 -22.52 -3.40
C THR A 365 23.46 -22.94 -4.67
N LYS A 366 23.84 -22.38 -5.80
CA LYS A 366 23.30 -22.81 -7.11
C LYS A 366 23.50 -24.31 -7.35
N LYS A 367 24.58 -24.88 -6.83
CA LYS A 367 24.91 -26.32 -6.92
C LYS A 367 23.86 -27.16 -6.17
N THR A 368 23.54 -26.79 -4.94
CA THR A 368 22.47 -27.42 -4.13
C THR A 368 21.12 -27.35 -4.82
N LEU A 369 20.71 -26.16 -5.27
CA LEU A 369 19.42 -25.98 -5.96
C LEU A 369 19.35 -26.79 -7.26
N LYS A 370 20.46 -26.88 -8.02
CA LYS A 370 20.54 -27.69 -9.23
C LYS A 370 20.45 -29.18 -8.89
N TYR A 371 21.15 -29.66 -7.86
CA TYR A 371 21.06 -31.04 -7.39
C TYR A 371 19.60 -31.41 -7.06
N LEU A 372 18.93 -30.63 -6.23
CA LEU A 372 17.52 -30.87 -5.85
C LEU A 372 16.58 -30.87 -7.06
N SER A 373 16.82 -30.00 -8.04
CA SER A 373 16.00 -29.89 -9.24
C SER A 373 15.97 -31.13 -10.10
N THR A 374 17.03 -31.96 -10.04
CA THR A 374 17.19 -33.15 -10.90
C THR A 374 16.82 -34.46 -10.20
N GLN A 375 16.43 -34.42 -8.91
CA GLN A 375 16.10 -35.65 -8.16
C GLN A 375 14.74 -36.22 -8.60
N ALA A 376 14.76 -37.45 -9.13
CA ALA A 376 13.59 -38.11 -9.72
C ALA A 376 12.47 -38.36 -8.69
N SER A 377 12.81 -38.91 -7.49
CA SER A 377 11.85 -39.17 -6.43
C SER A 377 11.12 -37.89 -5.97
N ARG A 378 11.91 -36.84 -5.78
CA ARG A 378 11.38 -35.51 -5.40
C ARG A 378 10.43 -34.93 -6.44
N ASN A 379 10.81 -34.98 -7.71
CA ASN A 379 9.98 -34.51 -8.81
C ASN A 379 8.72 -35.36 -8.99
N SER A 380 8.80 -36.68 -8.74
CA SER A 380 7.64 -37.57 -8.74
C SER A 380 6.66 -37.21 -7.62
N SER A 381 7.14 -36.91 -6.42
CA SER A 381 6.29 -36.44 -5.31
C SER A 381 5.56 -35.15 -5.66
N ILE A 382 6.26 -34.15 -6.24
CA ILE A 382 5.65 -32.89 -6.70
C ILE A 382 4.60 -33.16 -7.79
N LEU A 383 4.93 -34.00 -8.78
CA LEU A 383 4.00 -34.38 -9.85
C LEU A 383 2.76 -35.04 -9.31
N ASN A 384 2.87 -35.96 -8.34
CA ASN A 384 1.74 -36.65 -7.72
C ASN A 384 0.84 -35.67 -6.96
N ILE A 385 1.41 -34.69 -6.23
CA ILE A 385 0.60 -33.64 -5.58
C ILE A 385 -0.21 -32.89 -6.63
N ILE A 386 0.41 -32.49 -7.74
CA ILE A 386 -0.27 -31.74 -8.80
C ILE A 386 -1.35 -32.61 -9.46
N LYS A 387 -1.03 -33.86 -9.83
CA LYS A 387 -1.99 -34.80 -10.44
C LYS A 387 -3.25 -34.99 -9.60
N ASN A 388 -3.10 -35.10 -8.28
CA ASN A 388 -4.20 -35.34 -7.37
C ASN A 388 -5.06 -34.10 -7.10
N ASN A 389 -4.63 -32.92 -7.55
CA ASN A 389 -5.28 -31.67 -7.19
C ASN A 389 -5.57 -30.73 -8.38
N HIS A 390 -5.14 -31.04 -9.62
CA HIS A 390 -5.10 -30.05 -10.71
C HIS A 390 -6.48 -29.66 -11.30
N GLU A 391 -7.50 -30.52 -11.17
CA GLU A 391 -8.78 -30.32 -11.87
C GLU A 391 -9.54 -29.11 -11.37
N ASP A 392 -9.68 -28.98 -10.03
CA ASP A 392 -10.49 -27.95 -9.41
C ASP A 392 -9.71 -26.85 -8.70
N ASN A 393 -8.36 -26.88 -8.80
CA ASN A 393 -7.51 -26.00 -8.02
C ASN A 393 -6.58 -25.16 -8.87
N LYS A 394 -6.33 -23.93 -8.38
CA LYS A 394 -5.26 -23.06 -8.88
C LYS A 394 -3.99 -23.28 -8.09
N ILE A 395 -3.00 -23.84 -8.74
CA ILE A 395 -1.74 -24.30 -8.13
C ILE A 395 -0.60 -23.39 -8.52
N LEU A 396 0.05 -22.78 -7.53
CA LEU A 396 1.29 -22.02 -7.69
C LEU A 396 2.47 -22.83 -7.15
N VAL A 397 3.48 -23.06 -7.96
CA VAL A 397 4.66 -23.85 -7.57
C VAL A 397 5.91 -22.97 -7.56
N PHE A 398 6.60 -22.90 -6.43
CA PHE A 398 7.89 -22.24 -6.30
C PHE A 398 9.01 -23.28 -6.46
N THR A 399 9.78 -23.17 -7.54
CA THR A 399 10.80 -24.16 -7.94
C THR A 399 12.20 -23.76 -7.53
N CYS A 400 13.17 -24.70 -7.63
CA CYS A 400 14.57 -24.48 -7.31
C CYS A 400 15.31 -23.61 -8.35
N GLY A 401 14.83 -23.55 -9.60
CA GLY A 401 15.53 -22.86 -10.67
C GLY A 401 14.85 -22.99 -12.03
N LEU A 402 15.45 -22.35 -13.04
CA LEU A 402 14.95 -22.40 -14.43
C LEU A 402 14.92 -23.82 -14.99
N GLU A 403 15.95 -24.62 -14.67
CA GLU A 403 16.02 -26.01 -15.08
C GLU A 403 14.90 -26.84 -14.43
N HIS A 404 14.61 -26.59 -13.14
CA HIS A 404 13.50 -27.24 -12.44
C HIS A 404 12.13 -26.88 -13.03
N ASN A 405 11.92 -25.62 -13.42
CA ASN A 405 10.70 -25.20 -14.15
C ASN A 405 10.53 -26.04 -15.43
N ARG A 406 11.59 -26.22 -16.21
CA ARG A 406 11.56 -26.98 -17.46
C ARG A 406 11.28 -28.47 -17.21
N ILE A 407 11.94 -29.08 -16.25
CA ILE A 407 11.74 -30.50 -15.88
C ILE A 407 10.28 -30.72 -15.47
N LEU A 408 9.77 -29.94 -14.52
CA LEU A 408 8.38 -30.10 -14.06
C LEU A 408 7.37 -29.82 -15.18
N LYS A 409 7.59 -28.81 -16.02
CA LYS A 409 6.72 -28.55 -17.17
C LYS A 409 6.68 -29.73 -18.14
N THR A 410 7.83 -30.33 -18.44
CA THR A 410 7.91 -31.52 -19.30
C THR A 410 7.14 -32.70 -18.67
N LEU A 411 7.37 -32.99 -17.39
CA LEU A 411 6.66 -34.08 -16.69
C LEU A 411 5.13 -33.86 -16.66
N LEU A 412 4.69 -32.63 -16.46
CA LEU A 412 3.26 -32.29 -16.49
C LEU A 412 2.67 -32.44 -17.89
N THR A 413 3.39 -32.01 -18.91
CA THR A 413 2.96 -32.17 -20.30
C THR A 413 2.81 -33.64 -20.70
N GLU A 414 3.77 -34.49 -20.33
CA GLU A 414 3.70 -35.96 -20.53
C GLU A 414 2.53 -36.58 -19.77
N ALA A 415 2.15 -36.01 -18.63
CA ALA A 415 0.99 -36.41 -17.86
C ALA A 415 -0.34 -35.86 -18.42
N GLY A 416 -0.33 -35.11 -19.51
CA GLY A 416 -1.52 -34.46 -20.10
C GLY A 416 -2.01 -33.22 -19.33
N ILE A 417 -1.19 -32.68 -18.44
CA ILE A 417 -1.57 -31.56 -17.58
C ILE A 417 -1.01 -30.24 -18.12
N VAL A 418 -1.90 -29.29 -18.39
CA VAL A 418 -1.54 -27.95 -18.90
C VAL A 418 -0.91 -27.12 -17.80
N SER A 419 0.30 -26.63 -18.03
CA SER A 419 1.00 -25.74 -17.10
C SER A 419 1.84 -24.71 -17.86
N GLU A 420 2.15 -23.59 -17.22
CA GLU A 420 3.07 -22.59 -17.74
C GLU A 420 4.17 -22.26 -16.72
N THR A 421 5.25 -21.68 -17.23
CA THR A 421 6.38 -21.25 -16.42
C THR A 421 6.58 -19.74 -16.48
N VAL A 422 6.95 -19.14 -15.35
CA VAL A 422 7.37 -17.74 -15.30
C VAL A 422 8.69 -17.61 -14.55
N ASP A 423 9.58 -16.81 -15.13
CA ASP A 423 10.88 -16.45 -14.59
C ASP A 423 11.32 -15.06 -15.11
N GLN A 424 12.55 -14.64 -14.76
CA GLN A 424 13.07 -13.34 -15.18
C GLN A 424 13.21 -13.18 -16.70
N GLY A 425 13.42 -14.28 -17.43
CA GLY A 425 13.59 -14.30 -18.89
C GLY A 425 12.28 -14.44 -19.67
N THR A 426 11.15 -14.63 -19.01
CA THR A 426 9.87 -14.88 -19.67
C THR A 426 9.33 -13.62 -20.36
N LYS A 427 9.31 -13.59 -21.69
CA LYS A 427 8.89 -12.41 -22.50
C LYS A 427 7.40 -12.07 -22.35
N ASN A 428 6.51 -13.07 -22.29
CA ASN A 428 5.05 -12.89 -22.24
C ASN A 428 4.50 -13.03 -20.81
N ARG A 429 5.29 -12.66 -19.81
CA ARG A 429 4.98 -12.85 -18.38
C ARG A 429 3.58 -12.36 -18.00
N ASN A 430 3.22 -11.13 -18.37
CA ASN A 430 1.92 -10.54 -18.05
C ASN A 430 0.75 -11.32 -18.64
N SER A 431 0.87 -11.82 -19.87
CA SER A 431 -0.16 -12.64 -20.51
C SER A 431 -0.37 -13.98 -19.76
N ILE A 432 0.72 -14.65 -19.38
CA ILE A 432 0.65 -15.90 -18.61
C ILE A 432 0.02 -15.65 -17.24
N ILE A 433 0.45 -14.61 -16.55
CA ILE A 433 -0.09 -14.20 -15.24
C ILE A 433 -1.60 -13.90 -15.34
N ASN A 434 -2.04 -13.17 -16.36
CA ASN A 434 -3.45 -12.86 -16.54
C ASN A 434 -4.28 -14.12 -16.82
N ARG A 435 -3.81 -15.02 -17.70
CA ARG A 435 -4.46 -16.32 -17.90
C ARG A 435 -4.61 -17.13 -16.61
N PHE A 436 -3.59 -17.10 -15.74
CA PHE A 436 -3.66 -17.74 -14.42
C PHE A 436 -4.66 -17.01 -13.51
N LYS A 437 -4.71 -15.69 -13.48
CA LYS A 437 -5.68 -14.91 -12.70
C LYS A 437 -7.12 -15.18 -13.15
N ASP A 438 -7.35 -15.19 -14.46
CA ASP A 438 -8.68 -15.29 -15.07
C ASP A 438 -9.24 -16.73 -15.07
N GLY A 439 -8.44 -17.74 -14.69
CA GLY A 439 -8.85 -19.14 -14.64
C GLY A 439 -8.67 -19.91 -15.94
N ASN A 440 -8.04 -19.30 -16.96
CA ASN A 440 -7.68 -19.96 -18.22
C ASN A 440 -6.39 -20.80 -18.11
N LEU A 441 -5.77 -20.80 -16.94
CA LEU A 441 -4.60 -21.58 -16.59
C LEU A 441 -4.67 -21.94 -15.10
N ASN A 442 -4.55 -23.23 -14.74
CA ASN A 442 -4.67 -23.69 -13.38
C ASN A 442 -3.32 -23.91 -12.69
N ILE A 443 -2.24 -24.12 -13.43
CA ILE A 443 -0.93 -24.46 -12.86
C ILE A 443 0.12 -23.48 -13.35
N LEU A 444 0.78 -22.82 -12.41
CA LEU A 444 1.85 -21.86 -12.69
C LEU A 444 3.12 -22.25 -11.93
N LEU A 445 4.18 -22.58 -12.68
CA LEU A 445 5.51 -22.86 -12.15
C LEU A 445 6.31 -21.57 -12.14
N ASN A 446 6.95 -21.26 -11.01
CA ASN A 446 7.62 -19.98 -10.83
C ASN A 446 9.02 -20.12 -10.25
N PHE A 447 9.97 -19.34 -10.79
CA PHE A 447 11.28 -19.14 -10.20
C PHE A 447 11.67 -17.67 -10.19
N GLY A 448 11.85 -17.11 -8.99
CA GLY A 448 12.50 -15.82 -8.75
C GLY A 448 11.66 -14.56 -9.05
N VAL A 449 10.38 -14.69 -9.48
CA VAL A 449 9.61 -13.52 -9.89
C VAL A 449 8.27 -13.31 -9.16
N LEU A 450 7.56 -14.34 -8.75
CA LEU A 450 6.24 -14.20 -8.13
C LEU A 450 6.24 -14.15 -6.60
N THR A 451 7.41 -14.04 -5.99
CA THR A 451 7.54 -13.87 -4.53
C THR A 451 7.08 -12.48 -4.08
N THR A 452 7.22 -11.48 -4.95
CA THR A 452 6.78 -10.08 -4.71
C THR A 452 5.92 -9.59 -5.87
N GLY A 453 5.05 -8.61 -5.62
CA GLY A 453 4.28 -7.93 -6.69
C GLY A 453 3.25 -8.77 -7.45
N PHE A 454 2.98 -10.02 -7.05
CA PHE A 454 2.02 -10.91 -7.71
C PHE A 454 0.76 -11.07 -6.86
N ASP A 455 -0.38 -10.83 -7.49
CA ASP A 455 -1.69 -10.97 -6.87
C ASP A 455 -2.58 -11.93 -7.66
N ALA A 456 -2.96 -13.04 -7.03
CA ALA A 456 -3.89 -14.02 -7.56
C ALA A 456 -4.78 -14.57 -6.44
N PRO A 457 -5.82 -13.83 -6.04
CA PRO A 457 -6.62 -14.13 -4.84
C PRO A 457 -7.29 -15.51 -4.85
N LYS A 458 -7.57 -16.05 -6.03
CA LYS A 458 -8.19 -17.38 -6.17
C LYS A 458 -7.20 -18.55 -6.13
N THR A 459 -5.89 -18.29 -5.95
CA THR A 459 -4.91 -19.37 -5.78
C THR A 459 -5.17 -20.07 -4.45
N ASN A 460 -5.48 -21.36 -4.48
CA ASN A 460 -5.84 -22.15 -3.32
C ASN A 460 -4.83 -23.23 -2.94
N ILE A 461 -3.87 -23.52 -3.81
CA ILE A 461 -2.74 -24.40 -3.51
C ILE A 461 -1.42 -23.73 -3.82
N CYS A 462 -0.51 -23.77 -2.87
CA CYS A 462 0.88 -23.38 -3.05
C CYS A 462 1.78 -24.58 -2.79
N ILE A 463 2.73 -24.85 -3.68
CA ILE A 463 3.74 -25.87 -3.50
C ILE A 463 5.11 -25.18 -3.40
N ILE A 464 5.72 -25.24 -2.23
CA ILE A 464 7.10 -24.79 -2.04
C ILE A 464 8.03 -25.94 -2.35
N ALA A 465 8.43 -26.02 -3.61
CA ALA A 465 9.33 -27.04 -4.15
C ALA A 465 10.78 -26.56 -4.20
N ARG A 466 11.21 -25.83 -3.17
CA ARG A 466 12.60 -25.38 -2.99
C ARG A 466 12.93 -25.22 -1.51
N PRO A 467 14.18 -25.44 -1.11
CA PRO A 467 14.58 -25.13 0.26
C PRO A 467 14.55 -23.63 0.50
N ILE A 468 14.18 -23.23 1.71
CA ILE A 468 14.06 -21.84 2.13
C ILE A 468 14.92 -21.60 3.36
N SER A 469 15.78 -20.59 3.28
CA SER A 469 16.67 -20.18 4.37
C SER A 469 16.26 -18.86 5.05
N SER A 470 15.10 -18.30 4.68
CA SER A 470 14.66 -16.98 5.17
C SER A 470 13.16 -16.97 5.44
N ILE A 471 12.77 -16.56 6.66
CA ILE A 471 11.37 -16.35 7.05
C ILE A 471 10.69 -15.30 6.16
N VAL A 472 11.43 -14.30 5.71
CA VAL A 472 10.93 -13.27 4.78
C VAL A 472 10.50 -13.91 3.47
N MET A 473 11.38 -14.75 2.86
CA MET A 473 11.07 -15.45 1.62
C MET A 473 9.88 -16.39 1.80
N TYR A 474 9.83 -17.13 2.90
CA TYR A 474 8.72 -18.01 3.25
C TYR A 474 7.40 -17.23 3.33
N SER A 475 7.37 -16.15 4.11
CA SER A 475 6.16 -15.34 4.28
C SER A 475 5.69 -14.69 2.97
N GLN A 476 6.62 -14.31 2.09
CA GLN A 476 6.29 -13.78 0.77
C GLN A 476 5.66 -14.85 -0.14
N MET A 477 6.14 -16.10 -0.11
CA MET A 477 5.58 -17.20 -0.89
C MET A 477 4.19 -17.61 -0.37
N VAL A 478 4.07 -17.84 0.93
CA VAL A 478 2.79 -18.17 1.56
C VAL A 478 1.78 -17.02 1.42
N GLY A 479 2.28 -15.80 1.46
CA GLY A 479 1.47 -14.60 1.25
C GLY A 479 0.68 -14.58 -0.07
N ARG A 480 1.08 -15.40 -1.06
CA ARG A 480 0.35 -15.52 -2.35
C ARG A 480 -0.96 -16.27 -2.23
N ILE A 481 -1.13 -17.06 -1.17
CA ILE A 481 -2.35 -17.82 -0.89
C ILE A 481 -3.05 -17.38 0.41
N LEU A 482 -2.65 -16.26 0.99
CA LEU A 482 -3.21 -15.80 2.28
C LEU A 482 -4.50 -14.99 2.14
N ARG A 483 -4.96 -14.64 0.94
CA ARG A 483 -6.17 -13.83 0.82
C ARG A 483 -7.41 -14.56 1.28
N GLY A 484 -8.12 -13.97 2.23
CA GLY A 484 -9.38 -14.48 2.77
C GLY A 484 -10.61 -13.99 1.98
N PRO A 485 -11.80 -14.50 2.34
CA PRO A 485 -13.07 -14.20 1.65
C PRO A 485 -13.39 -12.71 1.56
N LYS A 486 -13.12 -11.93 2.59
CA LYS A 486 -13.34 -10.48 2.60
C LYS A 486 -12.41 -9.70 1.65
N ASN A 487 -11.39 -10.36 1.12
CA ASN A 487 -10.46 -9.84 0.12
C ASN A 487 -10.53 -10.63 -1.20
N THR A 488 -11.70 -11.15 -1.54
CA THR A 488 -11.98 -11.94 -2.77
C THR A 488 -11.18 -13.25 -2.89
N GLY A 489 -10.60 -13.73 -1.80
CA GLY A 489 -9.87 -14.99 -1.71
C GLY A 489 -10.74 -16.14 -1.19
N ASN A 490 -10.10 -17.15 -0.62
CA ASN A 490 -10.73 -18.38 -0.16
C ASN A 490 -10.78 -18.45 1.37
N TYR A 491 -11.65 -19.29 1.95
CA TYR A 491 -11.68 -19.55 3.40
C TYR A 491 -10.45 -20.32 3.88
N GLU A 492 -10.06 -21.35 3.12
CA GLU A 492 -8.92 -22.20 3.42
C GLU A 492 -8.11 -22.46 2.16
N ASN A 493 -6.79 -22.47 2.29
CA ASN A 493 -5.85 -22.80 1.23
C ASN A 493 -4.87 -23.85 1.73
N THR A 494 -4.32 -24.64 0.81
CA THR A 494 -3.35 -25.68 1.13
C THR A 494 -1.95 -25.27 0.73
N LEU A 495 -1.03 -25.44 1.68
CA LEU A 495 0.42 -25.24 1.49
C LEU A 495 1.12 -26.60 1.56
N TYR A 496 1.68 -27.03 0.44
CA TYR A 496 2.60 -28.16 0.42
C TYR A 496 4.03 -27.65 0.51
N THR A 497 4.80 -28.19 1.43
CA THR A 497 6.23 -27.88 1.56
C THR A 497 7.05 -29.14 1.37
N ILE A 498 7.97 -29.14 0.42
CA ILE A 498 8.90 -30.24 0.23
C ILE A 498 10.04 -30.07 1.22
N LYS A 499 10.12 -30.97 2.19
CA LYS A 499 11.15 -31.00 3.20
C LYS A 499 12.32 -31.83 2.71
N ASP A 500 13.40 -31.17 2.38
CA ASP A 500 14.64 -31.79 1.95
C ASP A 500 15.54 -32.01 3.16
N ASN A 501 16.05 -33.23 3.37
CA ASN A 501 16.99 -33.55 4.43
C ASN A 501 18.39 -33.10 4.03
N LEU A 502 18.72 -31.85 4.29
CA LEU A 502 19.99 -31.24 3.84
C LEU A 502 21.13 -31.36 4.84
N GLY A 503 20.91 -32.05 5.98
CA GLY A 503 21.98 -32.34 6.97
C GLY A 503 22.54 -31.09 7.68
N HIS A 504 21.89 -29.94 7.58
CA HIS A 504 22.30 -28.72 8.26
C HIS A 504 21.68 -28.62 9.64
N GLY A 505 22.54 -28.58 10.66
CA GLY A 505 22.13 -28.07 11.97
C GLY A 505 21.60 -26.64 11.82
N GLY A 506 20.29 -26.45 12.07
CA GLY A 506 19.62 -25.16 11.94
C GLY A 506 18.59 -25.07 10.82
N TYR A 507 18.68 -25.86 9.73
CA TYR A 507 17.63 -25.88 8.70
C TYR A 507 16.32 -26.46 9.24
N ASP A 508 16.37 -27.52 10.02
CA ASP A 508 15.19 -28.11 10.65
C ASP A 508 14.60 -27.16 11.69
N ASP A 509 15.43 -26.42 12.45
CA ASP A 509 14.97 -25.42 13.41
C ASP A 509 14.31 -24.25 12.69
N LEU A 510 14.91 -23.77 11.60
CA LEU A 510 14.35 -22.74 10.74
C LEU A 510 13.00 -23.20 10.13
N PHE A 511 12.96 -24.43 9.61
CA PHE A 511 11.76 -25.02 9.05
C PHE A 511 10.65 -25.17 10.10
N ASN A 512 10.99 -25.56 11.33
CA ASN A 512 10.05 -25.65 12.44
C ASN A 512 9.55 -24.26 12.89
N SER A 513 10.40 -23.23 12.86
CA SER A 513 9.99 -21.86 13.19
C SER A 513 8.95 -21.29 12.21
N PHE A 514 8.87 -21.81 10.97
CA PHE A 514 7.83 -21.45 10.02
C PHE A 514 6.44 -21.91 10.50
N ASN A 515 6.38 -22.99 11.31
CA ASN A 515 5.13 -23.44 11.91
C ASN A 515 4.55 -22.42 12.90
N ASP A 516 5.41 -21.69 13.60
CA ASP A 516 5.01 -20.72 14.61
C ASP A 516 4.62 -19.37 14.00
N PHE A 517 5.05 -19.12 12.76
CA PHE A 517 4.77 -17.86 12.08
C PHE A 517 3.28 -17.69 11.70
N TYR A 518 2.57 -18.81 11.48
CA TYR A 518 1.17 -18.83 11.06
C TYR A 518 0.23 -19.53 12.08
N LYS A 519 0.70 -19.78 13.33
CA LYS A 519 -0.14 -20.34 14.41
C LYS A 519 -1.07 -19.26 15.00
#